data_c0e0186e0e454acfe66ab9b03507b208
#
_entry.id   c0e0186e0e454acfe66ab9b03507b208
#
_cell.length_a   1.000
_cell.length_b   1.000
_cell.length_c   1.000
_cell.angle_alpha   90.00
_cell.angle_beta   90.00
_cell.angle_gamma   90.00
#
_symmetry.space_group_name_H-M   'P 1'
#
loop_
_entity.id
_entity.type
_entity.pdbx_description
1 polymer ?
#
loop_
_entity_poly.entity_id
_entity_poly.type
_entity_poly.pdbx_seq_one_letter_code
_entity_poly.pdbx_strand_id
1 'polypeptide(L)'
;MKLNKYALALILGLGTLASCNDNLELLNPNQQTSNTFGFNADDLEESVIAAYNHIRMEGSYARVGYTIDVCRGDEAWNSSQVWYLPFDDLNAEVTSDITWWPWREWYYTINVCNFVHFPLR
;
A
#
# COMPACT_ATOMS: atom_id res chain seq x y z
N MET A 1 -40.48 24.57 -39.98
CA MET A 1 -39.19 23.88 -40.21
C MET A 1 -39.33 22.46 -39.70
N LYS A 2 -39.38 21.45 -40.55
CA LYS A 2 -39.46 20.04 -40.10
C LYS A 2 -38.04 19.61 -39.70
N LEU A 3 -37.78 19.53 -38.41
CA LEU A 3 -36.52 19.03 -37.91
C LEU A 3 -36.36 17.56 -38.34
N ASN A 4 -35.30 17.24 -39.04
CA ASN A 4 -35.09 15.90 -39.58
C ASN A 4 -34.81 14.97 -38.40
N LYS A 5 -35.62 13.90 -38.23
CA LYS A 5 -35.54 12.96 -37.10
C LYS A 5 -34.12 12.36 -36.94
N TYR A 6 -33.37 12.29 -38.04
CA TYR A 6 -31.97 11.84 -37.99
C TYR A 6 -31.02 12.90 -37.41
N ALA A 7 -31.28 14.17 -37.64
CA ALA A 7 -30.49 15.25 -37.03
C ALA A 7 -30.73 15.33 -35.50
N LEU A 8 -31.97 15.10 -35.06
CA LEU A 8 -32.29 15.05 -33.63
C LEU A 8 -31.59 13.84 -32.94
N ALA A 9 -31.60 12.68 -33.58
CA ALA A 9 -30.89 11.49 -33.07
C ALA A 9 -29.36 11.67 -33.01
N LEU A 10 -28.79 12.38 -33.99
CA LEU A 10 -27.35 12.68 -34.01
C LEU A 10 -26.96 13.66 -32.91
N ILE A 11 -27.77 14.68 -32.60
CA ILE A 11 -27.52 15.64 -31.52
C ILE A 11 -27.66 14.98 -30.16
N LEU A 12 -28.64 14.09 -29.96
CA LEU A 12 -28.78 13.30 -28.74
C LEU A 12 -27.62 12.34 -28.55
N GLY A 13 -27.13 11.68 -29.61
CA GLY A 13 -25.98 10.76 -29.54
C GLY A 13 -24.65 11.47 -29.24
N LEU A 14 -24.44 12.66 -29.77
CA LEU A 14 -23.25 13.47 -29.49
C LEU A 14 -23.26 14.07 -28.07
N GLY A 15 -24.44 14.38 -27.53
CA GLY A 15 -24.60 14.89 -26.18
C GLY A 15 -24.24 13.90 -25.08
N THR A 16 -24.39 12.61 -25.33
CA THR A 16 -24.03 11.54 -24.36
C THR A 16 -22.53 11.27 -24.27
N LEU A 17 -21.74 11.73 -25.25
CA LEU A 17 -20.27 11.58 -25.26
C LEU A 17 -19.56 12.68 -24.44
N ALA A 18 -20.23 13.76 -24.07
CA ALA A 18 -19.71 14.80 -23.19
C ALA A 18 -19.87 14.37 -21.72
N SER A 19 -19.31 13.27 -21.35
CA SER A 19 -19.21 12.84 -19.95
C SER A 19 -18.21 13.75 -19.24
N CYS A 20 -18.69 14.53 -18.27
CA CYS A 20 -17.86 15.37 -17.43
C CYS A 20 -16.93 14.50 -16.58
N ASN A 21 -15.67 14.42 -16.95
CA ASN A 21 -14.64 13.66 -16.24
C ASN A 21 -14.25 14.33 -14.91
N ASP A 22 -14.40 15.67 -14.82
CA ASP A 22 -13.92 16.47 -13.69
C ASP A 22 -14.67 16.20 -12.38
N ASN A 23 -15.92 15.71 -12.44
CA ASN A 23 -16.71 15.41 -11.24
C ASN A 23 -16.38 14.06 -10.59
N LEU A 24 -15.55 13.22 -11.23
CA LEU A 24 -15.15 11.92 -10.70
C LEU A 24 -13.82 11.97 -9.95
N GLU A 25 -13.05 13.03 -10.10
CA GLU A 25 -11.80 13.25 -9.37
C GLU A 25 -12.08 14.01 -8.06
N LEU A 26 -12.64 13.29 -7.10
CA LEU A 26 -12.84 13.81 -5.74
C LEU A 26 -11.52 13.78 -4.99
N LEU A 27 -10.82 14.90 -4.98
CA LEU A 27 -9.66 15.10 -4.10
C LEU A 27 -10.16 15.31 -2.67
N ASN A 28 -9.68 14.50 -1.75
CA ASN A 28 -9.95 14.72 -0.33
C ASN A 28 -9.14 15.95 0.14
N PRO A 29 -9.77 17.07 0.54
CA PRO A 29 -9.07 18.29 0.93
C PRO A 29 -8.26 18.12 2.24
N ASN A 30 -8.55 17.08 3.01
CA ASN A 30 -7.89 16.79 4.29
C ASN A 30 -6.82 15.72 4.20
N GLN A 31 -6.48 15.28 3.00
CA GLN A 31 -5.47 14.24 2.78
C GLN A 31 -4.50 14.66 1.68
N GLN A 32 -3.22 14.50 1.93
CA GLN A 32 -2.20 14.69 0.91
C GLN A 32 -2.37 13.64 -0.19
N THR A 33 -2.24 14.08 -1.43
CA THR A 33 -2.33 13.24 -2.63
C THR A 33 -0.97 13.16 -3.30
N SER A 34 -0.78 12.20 -4.19
CA SER A 34 0.46 12.06 -4.98
C SER A 34 0.80 13.31 -5.80
N ASN A 35 -0.17 14.20 -6.05
CA ASN A 35 0.03 15.45 -6.78
C ASN A 35 0.39 16.63 -5.88
N THR A 36 0.22 16.50 -4.57
CA THR A 36 0.46 17.58 -3.59
C THR A 36 1.57 17.27 -2.61
N PHE A 37 1.99 16.00 -2.52
CA PHE A 37 3.02 15.53 -1.61
C PHE A 37 4.38 15.35 -2.32
N GLY A 38 5.46 15.66 -1.63
CA GLY A 38 6.81 15.40 -2.12
C GLY A 38 7.49 16.58 -2.82
N PHE A 39 6.91 17.78 -2.71
CA PHE A 39 7.42 18.98 -3.40
C PHE A 39 8.26 19.91 -2.50
N ASN A 40 8.29 19.66 -1.19
CA ASN A 40 9.07 20.47 -0.25
C ASN A 40 9.95 19.61 0.66
N ALA A 41 10.87 20.24 1.40
CA ALA A 41 11.79 19.55 2.29
C ALA A 41 11.08 18.86 3.48
N ASP A 42 10.01 19.45 3.96
CA ASP A 42 9.24 18.92 5.09
C ASP A 42 8.52 17.62 4.69
N ASP A 43 7.92 17.57 3.51
CA ASP A 43 7.29 16.35 2.96
C ASP A 43 8.32 15.22 2.79
N LEU A 44 9.54 15.57 2.42
CA LEU A 44 10.63 14.60 2.29
C LEU A 44 11.02 14.02 3.65
N GLU A 45 11.15 14.87 4.67
CA GLU A 45 11.43 14.43 6.04
C GLU A 45 10.31 13.53 6.58
N GLU A 46 9.05 13.92 6.39
CA GLU A 46 7.90 13.09 6.74
C GLU A 46 7.92 11.71 6.05
N SER A 47 8.33 11.67 4.78
CA SER A 47 8.47 10.43 4.02
C SER A 47 9.55 9.51 4.60
N VAL A 48 10.68 10.07 5.02
CA VAL A 48 11.76 9.33 5.69
C VAL A 48 11.27 8.77 7.03
N ILE A 49 10.57 9.59 7.82
CA ILE A 49 9.98 9.16 9.09
C ILE A 49 8.97 8.04 8.87
N ALA A 50 8.15 8.11 7.81
CA ALA A 50 7.22 7.06 7.43
C ALA A 50 7.95 5.74 7.11
N ALA A 51 9.08 5.78 6.40
CA ALA A 51 9.89 4.59 6.12
C ALA A 51 10.42 3.95 7.42
N TYR A 52 10.93 4.73 8.36
CA TYR A 52 11.33 4.22 9.68
C TYR A 52 10.16 3.63 10.47
N ASN A 53 8.97 4.23 10.38
CA ASN A 53 7.78 3.69 11.04
C ASN A 53 7.39 2.31 10.48
N HIS A 54 7.54 2.08 9.18
CA HIS A 54 7.26 0.79 8.56
C HIS A 54 8.19 -0.34 9.06
N ILE A 55 9.44 -0.05 9.38
CA ILE A 55 10.35 -1.04 9.99
C ILE A 55 9.82 -1.51 11.36
N ARG A 56 9.08 -0.66 12.06
CA ARG A 56 8.49 -0.93 13.38
C ARG A 56 7.11 -1.59 13.32
N MET A 57 6.56 -1.87 12.14
CA MET A 57 5.26 -2.54 12.02
C MET A 57 5.32 -3.98 12.53
N GLU A 58 4.18 -4.49 13.01
CA GLU A 58 4.07 -5.82 13.61
C GLU A 58 4.57 -6.95 12.71
N GLY A 59 4.30 -6.88 11.42
CA GLY A 59 4.78 -7.86 10.46
C GLY A 59 6.28 -7.78 10.18
N SER A 60 6.90 -6.62 10.46
CA SER A 60 8.35 -6.42 10.38
C SER A 60 9.05 -6.85 11.66
N TYR A 61 9.84 -5.95 12.25
CA TYR A 61 10.67 -6.25 13.42
C TYR A 61 9.95 -6.13 14.77
N ALA A 62 8.77 -5.51 14.84
CA ALA A 62 8.11 -5.31 16.13
C ALA A 62 7.61 -6.62 16.74
N ARG A 63 7.14 -7.58 15.93
CA ARG A 63 6.64 -8.86 16.44
C ARG A 63 6.98 -10.04 15.54
N VAL A 64 6.38 -10.11 14.33
CA VAL A 64 6.42 -11.34 13.52
C VAL A 64 7.82 -11.63 13.02
N GLY A 65 8.51 -10.67 12.43
CA GLY A 65 9.86 -10.85 11.92
C GLY A 65 10.83 -11.28 13.01
N TYR A 66 10.83 -10.56 14.13
CA TYR A 66 11.67 -10.91 15.27
C TYR A 66 11.32 -12.29 15.85
N THR A 67 10.03 -12.60 16.02
CA THR A 67 9.61 -13.90 16.59
C THR A 67 9.99 -15.07 15.70
N ILE A 68 9.88 -14.92 14.37
CA ILE A 68 10.31 -15.96 13.43
C ILE A 68 11.82 -16.25 13.59
N ASP A 69 12.63 -15.20 13.64
CA ASP A 69 14.09 -15.35 13.78
C ASP A 69 14.46 -16.07 15.08
N VAL A 70 13.84 -15.68 16.19
CA VAL A 70 14.10 -16.24 17.52
C VAL A 70 13.58 -17.67 17.64
N CYS A 71 12.38 -17.98 17.11
CA CYS A 71 11.82 -19.33 17.14
C CYS A 71 12.56 -20.33 16.25
N ARG A 72 13.24 -19.85 15.22
CA ARG A 72 14.09 -20.74 14.36
C ARG A 72 15.46 -21.01 14.94
N GLY A 73 15.84 -20.26 15.95
CA GLY A 73 17.05 -20.51 16.74
C GLY A 73 16.77 -21.35 17.98
N ASP A 74 17.79 -21.76 18.67
CA ASP A 74 17.68 -22.49 19.94
C ASP A 74 17.44 -21.58 21.15
N GLU A 75 17.22 -20.28 20.93
CA GLU A 75 17.18 -19.28 21.99
C GLU A 75 15.78 -19.13 22.63
N ALA A 76 14.73 -19.51 21.92
CA ALA A 76 13.37 -19.44 22.44
C ALA A 76 12.48 -20.54 21.86
N TRP A 77 11.52 -20.94 22.66
CA TRP A 77 10.47 -21.87 22.31
C TRP A 77 9.10 -21.24 22.52
N ASN A 78 8.19 -21.41 21.55
CA ASN A 78 6.87 -20.86 21.63
C ASN A 78 5.84 -21.90 22.10
N SER A 79 5.35 -21.75 23.33
CA SER A 79 4.40 -22.68 23.93
C SER A 79 2.92 -22.34 23.71
N SER A 80 2.60 -21.12 23.27
CA SER A 80 1.21 -20.61 23.34
C SER A 80 0.64 -20.12 22.02
N GLN A 81 1.49 -19.74 21.08
CA GLN A 81 1.06 -19.16 19.80
C GLN A 81 1.22 -20.19 18.67
N VAL A 82 0.16 -20.89 18.37
CA VAL A 82 0.12 -21.96 17.37
C VAL A 82 0.64 -21.54 15.98
N TRP A 83 0.58 -20.26 15.66
CA TRP A 83 1.08 -19.71 14.39
C TRP A 83 2.61 -19.77 14.27
N TYR A 84 3.35 -19.76 15.38
CA TYR A 84 4.81 -19.80 15.40
C TYR A 84 5.40 -21.20 15.57
N LEU A 85 4.59 -22.17 16.01
CA LEU A 85 5.04 -23.56 16.17
C LEU A 85 5.71 -24.16 14.91
N PRO A 86 5.20 -23.90 13.68
CA PRO A 86 5.87 -24.40 12.49
C PRO A 86 7.27 -23.85 12.27
N PHE A 87 7.63 -22.73 12.85
CA PHE A 87 8.98 -22.18 12.78
C PHE A 87 9.90 -22.85 13.80
N ASP A 88 9.41 -23.16 15.01
CA ASP A 88 10.14 -23.96 16.00
C ASP A 88 10.44 -25.38 15.48
N ASP A 89 9.45 -25.98 14.83
CA ASP A 89 9.54 -27.33 14.25
C ASP A 89 10.27 -27.36 12.91
N LEU A 90 10.73 -26.21 12.40
CA LEU A 90 11.34 -26.05 11.07
C LEU A 90 10.48 -26.56 9.91
N ASN A 91 9.16 -26.57 10.08
CA ASN A 91 8.15 -27.03 9.13
C ASN A 91 7.20 -25.90 8.68
N ALA A 92 7.71 -24.69 8.57
CA ALA A 92 6.90 -23.54 8.16
C ALA A 92 6.58 -23.58 6.66
N GLU A 93 5.29 -23.48 6.33
CA GLU A 93 4.81 -23.41 4.96
C GLU A 93 4.85 -21.96 4.44
N VAL A 94 5.29 -21.79 3.18
CA VAL A 94 5.33 -20.48 2.51
C VAL A 94 3.94 -19.85 2.32
N THR A 95 2.89 -20.66 2.33
CA THR A 95 1.50 -20.24 2.14
C THR A 95 0.80 -19.84 3.43
N SER A 96 1.45 -19.97 4.59
CA SER A 96 0.86 -19.58 5.86
C SER A 96 0.73 -18.07 6.01
N ASP A 97 -0.33 -17.60 6.65
CA ASP A 97 -0.57 -16.17 6.90
C ASP A 97 0.58 -15.52 7.66
N ILE A 98 1.21 -16.26 8.57
CA ILE A 98 2.32 -15.77 9.38
C ILE A 98 3.59 -15.57 8.55
N THR A 99 3.78 -16.31 7.46
CA THR A 99 4.87 -16.12 6.50
C THR A 99 4.56 -14.97 5.54
N TRP A 100 3.30 -14.87 5.12
CA TRP A 100 2.83 -13.81 4.25
C TRP A 100 2.93 -12.42 4.89
N TRP A 101 2.68 -12.30 6.18
CA TRP A 101 2.61 -11.01 6.86
C TRP A 101 3.93 -10.23 6.83
N PRO A 102 5.10 -10.79 7.26
CA PRO A 102 6.38 -10.08 7.14
C PRO A 102 6.76 -9.80 5.68
N TRP A 103 6.48 -10.73 4.77
CA TRP A 103 6.70 -10.52 3.35
C TRP A 103 5.99 -9.27 2.85
N ARG A 104 4.70 -9.14 3.13
CA ARG A 104 3.89 -7.97 2.78
C ARG A 104 4.45 -6.68 3.37
N GLU A 105 4.80 -6.65 4.65
CA GLU A 105 5.30 -5.47 5.32
C GLU A 105 6.67 -5.03 4.80
N TRP A 106 7.55 -5.95 4.47
CA TRP A 106 8.85 -5.63 3.88
C TRP A 106 8.70 -5.01 2.49
N TYR A 107 7.84 -5.57 1.63
CA TYR A 107 7.56 -4.98 0.33
C TYR A 107 6.87 -3.62 0.44
N TYR A 108 6.03 -3.45 1.45
CA TYR A 108 5.44 -2.15 1.74
C TYR A 108 6.51 -1.13 2.13
N THR A 109 7.46 -1.51 2.98
CA THR A 109 8.61 -0.68 3.37
C THR A 109 9.47 -0.30 2.17
N ILE A 110 9.76 -1.26 1.28
CA ILE A 110 10.49 -1.00 0.03
C ILE A 110 9.73 0.01 -0.84
N ASN A 111 8.42 -0.12 -0.96
CA ASN A 111 7.61 0.83 -1.72
C ASN A 111 7.67 2.24 -1.13
N VAL A 112 7.59 2.39 0.18
CA VAL A 112 7.74 3.70 0.85
C VAL A 112 9.13 4.27 0.61
N CYS A 113 10.19 3.47 0.71
CA CYS A 113 11.56 3.93 0.41
C CYS A 113 11.73 4.37 -1.05
N ASN A 114 11.12 3.65 -1.99
CA ASN A 114 11.13 4.04 -3.40
C ASN A 114 10.38 5.36 -3.63
N PHE A 115 9.28 5.57 -2.91
CA PHE A 115 8.53 6.81 -2.98
C PHE A 115 9.37 8.01 -2.48
N VAL A 116 10.14 7.85 -1.41
CA VAL A 116 11.07 8.88 -0.90
C VAL A 116 12.16 9.20 -1.93
N HIS A 117 12.63 8.19 -2.66
CA HIS A 117 13.70 8.37 -3.64
C HIS A 117 13.27 9.06 -4.94
N PHE A 118 12.00 8.92 -5.33
CA PHE A 118 11.50 9.43 -6.61
C PHE A 118 11.54 10.97 -6.75
N PRO A 119 11.20 11.79 -5.74
CA PRO A 119 11.26 13.25 -5.82
C PRO A 119 12.69 13.83 -5.91
N LEU A 120 13.70 13.02 -5.60
CA LEU A 120 15.11 13.46 -5.62
C LEU A 120 15.78 13.37 -7.00
N ARG A 121 15.04 12.93 -8.02
CA ARG A 121 15.49 12.88 -9.43
C ARG A 121 14.93 14.01 -10.25
#